data_5d89879a3ab3ec906077fb673a430d90
#
_entry.id   5d89879a3ab3ec906077fb673a430d90
#
_cell.length_a   1.000
_cell.length_b   1.000
_cell.length_c   1.000
_cell.angle_alpha   90.00
_cell.angle_beta   90.00
_cell.angle_gamma   90.00
#
_symmetry.space_group_name_H-M   'P 1'
#
loop_
_entity.id
_entity.type
_entity.pdbx_description
1 polymer ?
#
loop_
_entity_poly.entity_id
_entity_poly.type
_entity_poly.pdbx_seq_one_letter_code
_entity_poly.pdbx_strand_id
1 'polypeptide(L)'
;WSHNKQIELVKNNAYKGNEVVKNDGVTFKIYTDDEAAYADIQAGNLDVMNTVPTSASKTFKSDSSVQPYSKAGSVSQTFTIPASLEHWQTNTEEGQLRRQALSMAIDRGAICKKVLNGLGTPAVEFTSPLTPGYSDSLKGSENLKYNPKKAKELWAKADAISHYDGKLTFAYNADGGAKSIYDAVVNSVKNTLGIDVATNPIPTFQEFRNDVTNRSIKGAFRTGWQPDYPSPENYLYQLYSSAAADGNGSNDGDYKNAEFDKLCSEASAAKNTDEANKIYQQAQEILLKELPAFPLYYSNANGVAATGVKGFEMNWQNLPVYNELTK
;
A
#
# COMPACT_ATOMS: atom_id res chain seq x y z
N TRP A 1 9.29 20.21 19.99
CA TRP A 1 8.14 19.92 19.15
C TRP A 1 7.05 20.97 19.38
N SER A 2 6.65 21.63 18.29
CA SER A 2 5.52 22.55 18.25
C SER A 2 4.34 21.88 17.54
N HIS A 3 3.31 21.46 18.28
CA HIS A 3 2.20 20.70 17.74
C HIS A 3 1.55 21.39 16.54
N ASN A 4 1.24 20.63 15.50
CA ASN A 4 0.67 21.07 14.22
C ASN A 4 1.51 22.11 13.44
N LYS A 5 2.78 22.32 13.83
CA LYS A 5 3.70 23.25 13.15
C LYS A 5 4.98 22.57 12.70
N GLN A 6 5.80 22.08 13.67
CA GLN A 6 7.11 21.53 13.33
C GLN A 6 7.70 20.66 14.44
N ILE A 7 8.63 19.79 14.06
CA ILE A 7 9.50 19.03 14.94
C ILE A 7 10.94 19.39 14.59
N GLU A 8 11.72 19.84 15.55
CA GLU A 8 13.12 20.21 15.37
C GLU A 8 14.01 19.16 16.02
N LEU A 9 14.97 18.64 15.26
CA LEU A 9 16.01 17.74 15.70
C LEU A 9 17.36 18.44 15.55
N VAL A 10 18.24 18.24 16.53
CA VAL A 10 19.61 18.73 16.50
C VAL A 10 20.59 17.58 16.51
N LYS A 11 21.79 17.80 15.98
CA LYS A 11 22.85 16.81 15.96
C LYS A 11 23.20 16.35 17.38
N ASN A 12 23.18 15.04 17.62
CA ASN A 12 23.60 14.46 18.88
C ASN A 12 25.11 14.23 18.89
N ASN A 13 25.87 15.11 19.53
CA ASN A 13 27.34 15.00 19.63
C ASN A 13 27.82 13.80 20.48
N ALA A 14 26.91 13.18 21.27
CA ALA A 14 27.21 11.98 22.05
C ALA A 14 26.90 10.67 21.31
N TYR A 15 26.45 10.74 20.06
CA TYR A 15 26.14 9.55 19.25
C TYR A 15 27.38 8.69 19.04
N LYS A 16 27.26 7.38 19.29
CA LYS A 16 28.33 6.37 19.19
C LYS A 16 28.09 5.30 18.14
N GLY A 17 27.03 5.45 17.33
CA GLY A 17 26.73 4.55 16.21
C GLY A 17 27.62 4.81 14.99
N ASN A 18 27.39 4.05 13.93
CA ASN A 18 28.20 4.07 12.71
C ASN A 18 27.75 5.11 11.67
N GLU A 19 26.58 5.74 11.87
CA GLU A 19 26.03 6.72 10.94
C GLU A 19 26.73 8.07 11.06
N VAL A 20 27.10 8.63 9.92
CA VAL A 20 27.70 9.97 9.87
C VAL A 20 26.60 10.99 9.61
N VAL A 21 26.47 11.98 10.49
CA VAL A 21 25.52 13.10 10.32
C VAL A 21 26.27 14.28 9.73
N LYS A 22 25.89 14.67 8.49
CA LYS A 22 26.56 15.73 7.70
C LYS A 22 26.00 17.13 7.92
N ASN A 23 24.85 17.25 8.60
CA ASN A 23 24.19 18.51 8.92
C ASN A 23 24.14 18.77 10.44
N ASP A 24 23.68 19.95 10.84
CA ASP A 24 23.57 20.33 12.25
C ASP A 24 22.22 19.92 12.86
N GLY A 25 21.23 19.61 12.03
CA GLY A 25 19.89 19.20 12.45
C GLY A 25 18.89 19.15 11.30
N VAL A 26 17.67 18.72 11.62
CA VAL A 26 16.55 18.62 10.69
C VAL A 26 15.29 19.21 11.31
N THR A 27 14.60 20.05 10.58
CA THR A 27 13.29 20.58 10.95
C THR A 27 12.21 19.97 10.06
N PHE A 28 11.32 19.16 10.63
CA PHE A 28 10.13 18.67 9.95
C PHE A 28 9.01 19.71 10.08
N LYS A 29 8.68 20.37 8.96
CA LYS A 29 7.52 21.28 8.87
C LYS A 29 6.27 20.48 8.54
N ILE A 30 5.18 20.71 9.24
CA ILE A 30 3.91 20.03 9.05
C ILE A 30 3.06 20.85 8.08
N TYR A 31 2.74 20.25 6.93
CA TYR A 31 1.81 20.79 5.94
C TYR A 31 0.53 19.96 5.93
N THR A 32 -0.59 20.62 5.75
CA THR A 32 -1.90 19.98 5.53
C THR A 32 -2.30 19.97 4.05
N ASP A 33 -1.45 20.57 3.20
CA ASP A 33 -1.64 20.69 1.77
C ASP A 33 -0.28 20.50 1.05
N ASP A 34 -0.19 19.44 0.25
CA ASP A 34 1.01 19.10 -0.52
C ASP A 34 1.33 20.14 -1.60
N GLU A 35 0.33 20.87 -2.13
CA GLU A 35 0.54 21.94 -3.11
C GLU A 35 1.28 23.12 -2.48
N ALA A 36 0.92 23.47 -1.24
CA ALA A 36 1.62 24.53 -0.50
C ALA A 36 3.06 24.13 -0.18
N ALA A 37 3.30 22.87 0.20
CA ALA A 37 4.64 22.36 0.45
C ALA A 37 5.50 22.39 -0.84
N TYR A 38 4.92 22.01 -1.99
CA TYR A 38 5.62 22.03 -3.28
C TYR A 38 5.97 23.46 -3.72
N ALA A 39 5.06 24.42 -3.53
CA ALA A 39 5.33 25.84 -3.78
C ALA A 39 6.48 26.37 -2.90
N ASP A 40 6.55 25.95 -1.65
CA ASP A 40 7.64 26.32 -0.73
C ASP A 40 8.99 25.71 -1.13
N ILE A 41 9.04 24.49 -1.70
CA ILE A 41 10.26 23.93 -2.32
C ILE A 41 10.70 24.80 -3.48
N GLN A 42 9.81 25.15 -4.39
CA GLN A 42 10.13 25.98 -5.57
C GLN A 42 10.60 27.39 -5.17
N ALA A 43 10.06 27.94 -4.10
CA ALA A 43 10.46 29.24 -3.54
C ALA A 43 11.74 29.18 -2.68
N GLY A 44 12.29 27.98 -2.38
CA GLY A 44 13.45 27.80 -1.51
C GLY A 44 13.18 27.94 0.00
N ASN A 45 11.92 27.92 0.42
CA ASN A 45 11.47 27.98 1.83
C ASN A 45 11.41 26.60 2.49
N LEU A 46 11.47 25.55 1.71
CA LEU A 46 11.54 24.15 2.15
C LEU A 46 12.69 23.46 1.38
N ASP A 47 13.45 22.61 2.04
CA ASP A 47 14.64 21.99 1.44
C ASP A 47 14.31 20.65 0.77
N VAL A 48 13.43 19.84 1.38
CA VAL A 48 13.08 18.49 0.89
C VAL A 48 11.61 18.22 1.13
N MET A 49 10.96 17.58 0.15
CA MET A 49 9.61 17.05 0.25
C MET A 49 9.63 15.59 -0.20
N ASN A 50 9.16 14.68 0.66
CA ASN A 50 9.19 13.23 0.43
C ASN A 50 7.92 12.69 -0.27
N THR A 51 7.13 13.58 -0.84
CA THR A 51 5.98 13.27 -1.69
C THR A 51 5.99 14.20 -2.91
N VAL A 52 5.07 14.00 -3.84
CA VAL A 52 4.85 14.88 -4.98
C VAL A 52 3.35 15.03 -5.16
N PRO A 53 2.82 16.27 -5.15
CA PRO A 53 1.38 16.47 -5.32
C PRO A 53 0.92 15.99 -6.70
N THR A 54 -0.35 15.60 -6.78
CA THR A 54 -0.92 15.03 -8.03
C THR A 54 -0.83 16.01 -9.20
N SER A 55 -0.94 17.31 -8.97
CA SER A 55 -0.80 18.37 -9.99
C SER A 55 0.59 18.38 -10.62
N ALA A 56 1.65 18.22 -9.81
CA ALA A 56 3.04 18.21 -10.25
C ALA A 56 3.51 16.83 -10.76
N SER A 57 2.72 15.77 -10.59
CA SER A 57 3.12 14.38 -10.89
C SER A 57 3.63 14.15 -12.32
N LYS A 58 3.15 14.92 -13.29
CA LYS A 58 3.57 14.84 -14.69
C LYS A 58 4.81 15.68 -15.03
N THR A 59 5.08 16.70 -14.23
CA THR A 59 6.07 17.75 -14.58
C THR A 59 7.28 17.78 -13.65
N PHE A 60 7.17 17.29 -12.41
CA PHE A 60 8.24 17.42 -11.41
C PHE A 60 9.60 16.84 -11.87
N LYS A 61 9.59 15.79 -12.72
CA LYS A 61 10.82 15.20 -13.26
C LYS A 61 11.56 16.10 -14.26
N SER A 62 10.87 17.07 -14.85
CA SER A 62 11.40 18.05 -15.78
C SER A 62 11.40 19.48 -15.21
N ASP A 63 10.99 19.67 -13.98
CA ASP A 63 10.97 20.96 -13.30
C ASP A 63 12.40 21.35 -12.89
N SER A 64 12.97 22.35 -13.55
CA SER A 64 14.34 22.82 -13.28
C SER A 64 14.51 23.57 -11.96
N SER A 65 13.41 23.93 -11.29
CA SER A 65 13.42 24.59 -10.00
C SER A 65 13.66 23.65 -8.83
N VAL A 66 13.60 22.33 -9.07
CA VAL A 66 13.77 21.28 -8.06
C VAL A 66 14.68 20.15 -8.52
N GLN A 67 15.15 19.35 -7.61
CA GLN A 67 15.84 18.08 -7.88
C GLN A 67 14.85 16.92 -7.67
N PRO A 68 14.40 16.24 -8.73
CA PRO A 68 13.43 15.17 -8.62
C PRO A 68 14.07 13.85 -8.20
N TYR A 69 13.35 13.08 -7.38
CA TYR A 69 13.63 11.68 -7.09
C TYR A 69 12.43 10.81 -7.45
N SER A 70 12.65 9.69 -8.14
CA SER A 70 11.58 8.73 -8.48
C SER A 70 12.18 7.38 -8.79
N LYS A 71 12.03 6.43 -7.87
CA LYS A 71 12.47 5.03 -8.02
C LYS A 71 11.38 4.08 -7.49
N ALA A 72 11.54 2.78 -7.72
CA ALA A 72 10.68 1.78 -7.10
C ALA A 72 10.70 1.95 -5.58
N GLY A 73 9.56 1.68 -4.94
CA GLY A 73 9.40 1.82 -3.51
C GLY A 73 8.90 0.54 -2.83
N SER A 74 8.94 0.51 -1.50
CA SER A 74 8.55 -0.64 -0.69
C SER A 74 7.12 -0.57 -0.15
N VAL A 75 6.47 0.59 -0.22
CA VAL A 75 5.13 0.76 0.35
C VAL A 75 4.09 0.09 -0.54
N SER A 76 3.39 -0.92 0.01
CA SER A 76 2.29 -1.58 -0.68
C SER A 76 0.96 -0.90 -0.36
N GLN A 77 0.13 -0.68 -1.37
CA GLN A 77 -1.22 -0.16 -1.23
C GLN A 77 -2.22 -1.25 -1.61
N THR A 78 -3.14 -1.50 -0.70
CA THR A 78 -4.13 -2.57 -0.81
C THR A 78 -5.51 -2.06 -0.40
N PHE A 79 -6.52 -2.86 -0.56
CA PHE A 79 -7.75 -2.79 0.21
C PHE A 79 -8.10 -4.16 0.75
N THR A 80 -8.85 -4.20 1.83
CA THR A 80 -9.25 -5.42 2.51
C THR A 80 -10.78 -5.54 2.50
N ILE A 81 -11.29 -6.76 2.34
CA ILE A 81 -12.67 -7.12 2.64
C ILE A 81 -12.60 -8.07 3.83
N PRO A 82 -13.37 -7.85 4.93
CA PRO A 82 -13.36 -8.75 6.07
C PRO A 82 -13.51 -10.22 5.67
N ALA A 83 -12.69 -11.09 6.25
CA ALA A 83 -12.65 -12.51 5.87
C ALA A 83 -13.96 -13.25 6.15
N SER A 84 -14.77 -12.74 7.07
CA SER A 84 -16.08 -13.30 7.47
C SER A 84 -17.27 -12.61 6.82
N LEU A 85 -17.07 -11.58 5.95
CA LEU A 85 -18.17 -10.87 5.32
C LEU A 85 -18.99 -11.83 4.46
N GLU A 86 -20.30 -11.84 4.64
CA GLU A 86 -21.24 -12.69 3.89
C GLU A 86 -21.05 -12.51 2.37
N HIS A 87 -21.12 -13.60 1.61
CA HIS A 87 -20.78 -13.73 0.19
C HIS A 87 -19.28 -13.52 -0.17
N TRP A 88 -18.45 -13.08 0.79
CA TRP A 88 -17.03 -12.75 0.57
C TRP A 88 -16.09 -13.56 1.47
N GLN A 89 -16.57 -14.63 2.13
CA GLN A 89 -15.76 -15.43 3.05
C GLN A 89 -14.56 -16.05 2.33
N THR A 90 -13.36 -15.91 2.91
CA THR A 90 -12.12 -16.43 2.33
C THR A 90 -12.06 -17.96 2.31
N ASN A 91 -12.80 -18.64 3.21
CA ASN A 91 -12.83 -20.09 3.39
C ASN A 91 -13.99 -20.78 2.64
N THR A 92 -14.72 -20.08 1.79
CA THR A 92 -15.81 -20.66 0.97
C THR A 92 -15.48 -20.57 -0.51
N GLU A 93 -15.98 -21.51 -1.31
CA GLU A 93 -15.82 -21.49 -2.77
C GLU A 93 -16.44 -20.22 -3.39
N GLU A 94 -17.65 -19.88 -2.97
CA GLU A 94 -18.32 -18.66 -3.43
C GLU A 94 -17.46 -17.41 -3.16
N GLY A 95 -17.03 -17.23 -1.91
CA GLY A 95 -16.26 -16.05 -1.52
C GLY A 95 -14.93 -15.95 -2.25
N GLN A 96 -14.20 -17.07 -2.46
CA GLN A 96 -12.96 -17.07 -3.23
C GLN A 96 -13.20 -16.71 -4.70
N LEU A 97 -14.24 -17.25 -5.33
CA LEU A 97 -14.61 -16.90 -6.71
C LEU A 97 -14.95 -15.41 -6.84
N ARG A 98 -15.71 -14.83 -5.89
CA ARG A 98 -16.06 -13.40 -5.89
C ARG A 98 -14.81 -12.53 -5.70
N ARG A 99 -13.93 -12.88 -4.77
CA ARG A 99 -12.67 -12.15 -4.53
C ARG A 99 -11.77 -12.16 -5.77
N GLN A 100 -11.62 -13.30 -6.43
CA GLN A 100 -10.85 -13.41 -7.67
C GLN A 100 -11.50 -12.62 -8.81
N ALA A 101 -12.83 -12.69 -8.96
CA ALA A 101 -13.57 -11.91 -9.94
C ALA A 101 -13.42 -10.40 -9.72
N LEU A 102 -13.56 -9.93 -8.48
CA LEU A 102 -13.36 -8.53 -8.10
C LEU A 102 -11.94 -8.07 -8.43
N SER A 103 -10.94 -8.85 -8.06
CA SER A 103 -9.54 -8.51 -8.30
C SER A 103 -9.22 -8.39 -9.79
N MET A 104 -9.69 -9.34 -10.61
CA MET A 104 -9.52 -9.32 -12.07
C MET A 104 -10.34 -8.23 -12.77
N ALA A 105 -11.35 -7.67 -12.12
CA ALA A 105 -12.14 -6.54 -12.62
C ALA A 105 -11.47 -5.18 -12.46
N ILE A 106 -10.35 -5.10 -11.72
CA ILE A 106 -9.65 -3.85 -11.43
C ILE A 106 -8.45 -3.67 -12.37
N ASP A 107 -8.49 -2.62 -13.20
CA ASP A 107 -7.39 -2.24 -14.10
C ASP A 107 -6.30 -1.44 -13.34
N ARG A 108 -5.41 -2.17 -12.65
CA ARG A 108 -4.28 -1.61 -11.91
C ARG A 108 -3.34 -0.81 -12.79
N GLY A 109 -3.15 -1.25 -14.05
CA GLY A 109 -2.32 -0.56 -15.03
C GLY A 109 -2.87 0.81 -15.39
N ALA A 110 -4.19 0.90 -15.64
CA ALA A 110 -4.85 2.18 -15.90
C ALA A 110 -4.81 3.11 -14.67
N ILE A 111 -5.01 2.57 -13.45
CA ILE A 111 -4.91 3.35 -12.20
C ILE A 111 -3.50 3.94 -12.08
N CYS A 112 -2.46 3.13 -12.18
CA CYS A 112 -1.07 3.61 -12.06
C CYS A 112 -0.71 4.61 -13.16
N LYS A 113 -1.14 4.38 -14.41
CA LYS A 113 -0.80 5.25 -15.54
C LYS A 113 -1.60 6.55 -15.57
N LYS A 114 -2.93 6.48 -15.33
CA LYS A 114 -3.85 7.61 -15.59
C LYS A 114 -4.21 8.38 -14.32
N VAL A 115 -4.27 7.72 -13.17
CA VAL A 115 -4.63 8.35 -11.89
C VAL A 115 -3.37 8.76 -11.15
N LEU A 116 -2.43 7.82 -10.99
CA LEU A 116 -1.17 8.08 -10.28
C LEU A 116 -0.08 8.72 -11.17
N ASN A 117 -0.32 8.87 -12.48
CA ASN A 117 0.64 9.44 -13.44
C ASN A 117 2.05 8.82 -13.37
N GLY A 118 2.13 7.52 -13.04
CA GLY A 118 3.39 6.79 -12.91
C GLY A 118 4.07 6.91 -11.54
N LEU A 119 3.41 7.50 -10.54
CA LEU A 119 3.92 7.53 -9.15
C LEU A 119 3.76 6.20 -8.40
N GLY A 120 3.17 5.19 -9.03
CA GLY A 120 3.01 3.84 -8.52
C GLY A 120 3.23 2.79 -9.60
N THR A 121 3.57 1.57 -9.17
CA THR A 121 3.74 0.38 -9.99
C THR A 121 2.63 -0.62 -9.69
N PRO A 122 1.93 -1.21 -10.70
CA PRO A 122 0.87 -2.19 -10.46
C PRO A 122 1.38 -3.36 -9.60
N ALA A 123 0.63 -3.73 -8.57
CA ALA A 123 0.99 -4.85 -7.72
C ALA A 123 0.76 -6.20 -8.42
N VAL A 124 1.68 -7.14 -8.21
CA VAL A 124 1.63 -8.52 -8.73
C VAL A 124 1.74 -9.56 -7.63
N GLU A 125 2.07 -9.14 -6.40
CA GLU A 125 2.12 -9.96 -5.18
C GLU A 125 1.89 -9.10 -3.93
N PHE A 126 2.00 -9.69 -2.72
CA PHE A 126 1.69 -9.05 -1.45
C PHE A 126 2.84 -8.27 -0.80
N THR A 127 4.08 -8.41 -1.27
CA THR A 127 5.24 -7.63 -0.77
C THR A 127 5.54 -6.43 -1.69
N SER A 128 6.79 -6.16 -2.01
CA SER A 128 7.18 -5.10 -2.94
C SER A 128 8.43 -5.48 -3.74
N PRO A 129 8.70 -4.83 -4.89
CA PRO A 129 9.89 -5.12 -5.70
C PRO A 129 11.23 -4.95 -4.98
N LEU A 130 11.27 -4.24 -3.84
CA LEU A 130 12.47 -4.05 -3.02
C LEU A 130 12.61 -5.09 -1.91
N THR A 131 11.64 -6.00 -1.77
CA THR A 131 11.66 -7.02 -0.73
C THR A 131 12.43 -8.24 -1.22
N PRO A 132 13.36 -8.80 -0.43
CA PRO A 132 14.04 -10.05 -0.75
C PRO A 132 13.01 -11.17 -1.04
N GLY A 133 13.23 -11.95 -2.08
CA GLY A 133 12.29 -12.99 -2.48
C GLY A 133 11.08 -12.52 -3.29
N TYR A 134 10.98 -11.24 -3.67
CA TYR A 134 9.96 -10.76 -4.61
C TYR A 134 9.96 -11.57 -5.90
N SER A 135 8.76 -11.88 -6.43
CA SER A 135 8.59 -12.58 -7.69
C SER A 135 7.32 -12.10 -8.40
N ASP A 136 7.41 -11.82 -9.69
CA ASP A 136 6.28 -11.42 -10.55
C ASP A 136 5.54 -12.63 -11.17
N SER A 137 5.92 -13.84 -10.80
CA SER A 137 5.45 -15.11 -11.41
C SER A 137 4.99 -16.16 -10.39
N LEU A 138 4.62 -15.74 -9.16
CA LEU A 138 4.03 -16.63 -8.17
C LEU A 138 2.70 -17.20 -8.68
N LYS A 139 2.41 -18.43 -8.32
CA LYS A 139 1.12 -19.06 -8.62
C LYS A 139 -0.02 -18.25 -7.96
N GLY A 140 -1.01 -17.91 -8.77
CA GLY A 140 -2.11 -17.04 -8.32
C GLY A 140 -1.90 -15.54 -8.63
N SER A 141 -0.70 -15.11 -9.06
CA SER A 141 -0.46 -13.72 -9.48
C SER A 141 -1.34 -13.28 -10.66
N GLU A 142 -1.83 -14.22 -11.45
CA GLU A 142 -2.82 -13.98 -12.50
C GLU A 142 -4.12 -13.37 -11.96
N ASN A 143 -4.47 -13.62 -10.69
CA ASN A 143 -5.64 -13.02 -10.03
C ASN A 143 -5.51 -11.51 -9.83
N LEU A 144 -4.29 -10.95 -9.89
CA LEU A 144 -4.05 -9.51 -9.83
C LEU A 144 -4.02 -8.85 -11.21
N LYS A 145 -4.05 -9.62 -12.30
CA LYS A 145 -4.05 -9.08 -13.67
C LYS A 145 -5.48 -8.73 -14.11
N TYR A 146 -5.64 -7.56 -14.70
CA TYR A 146 -6.91 -7.14 -15.28
C TYR A 146 -7.35 -8.10 -16.38
N ASN A 147 -8.47 -8.77 -16.18
CA ASN A 147 -9.06 -9.73 -17.13
C ASN A 147 -10.59 -9.70 -17.03
N PRO A 148 -11.25 -8.76 -17.71
CA PRO A 148 -12.71 -8.57 -17.58
C PRO A 148 -13.53 -9.79 -18.01
N LYS A 149 -13.04 -10.58 -18.99
CA LYS A 149 -13.72 -11.81 -19.41
C LYS A 149 -13.71 -12.84 -18.28
N LYS A 150 -12.54 -13.12 -17.73
CA LYS A 150 -12.38 -14.08 -16.63
C LYS A 150 -13.10 -13.62 -15.37
N ALA A 151 -13.07 -12.33 -15.07
CA ALA A 151 -13.82 -11.73 -13.96
C ALA A 151 -15.31 -12.05 -14.04
N LYS A 152 -15.93 -11.84 -15.20
CA LYS A 152 -17.36 -12.17 -15.43
C LYS A 152 -17.64 -13.66 -15.31
N GLU A 153 -16.77 -14.52 -15.83
CA GLU A 153 -16.92 -15.98 -15.72
C GLU A 153 -16.89 -16.43 -14.24
N LEU A 154 -15.94 -15.92 -13.45
CA LEU A 154 -15.82 -16.25 -12.02
C LEU A 154 -16.99 -15.70 -11.22
N TRP A 155 -17.43 -14.47 -11.53
CA TRP A 155 -18.60 -13.87 -10.89
C TRP A 155 -19.87 -14.70 -11.15
N ALA A 156 -20.12 -15.10 -12.39
CA ALA A 156 -21.26 -15.94 -12.73
C ALA A 156 -21.23 -17.31 -12.04
N LYS A 157 -20.03 -17.90 -11.84
CA LYS A 157 -19.89 -19.14 -11.06
C LYS A 157 -20.23 -18.93 -9.58
N ALA A 158 -19.79 -17.82 -8.98
CA ALA A 158 -20.14 -17.48 -7.62
C ALA A 158 -21.66 -17.26 -7.45
N ASP A 159 -22.29 -16.54 -8.40
CA ASP A 159 -23.74 -16.31 -8.41
C ASP A 159 -24.56 -17.60 -8.58
N ALA A 160 -24.01 -18.60 -9.26
CA ALA A 160 -24.63 -19.92 -9.35
C ALA A 160 -24.62 -20.70 -8.03
N ILE A 161 -23.71 -20.38 -7.10
CA ILE A 161 -23.67 -20.93 -5.74
C ILE A 161 -24.65 -20.15 -4.85
N SER A 162 -24.53 -18.82 -4.84
CA SER A 162 -25.42 -17.92 -4.09
C SER A 162 -25.48 -16.57 -4.80
N HIS A 163 -26.66 -16.10 -5.14
CA HIS A 163 -26.85 -14.84 -5.86
C HIS A 163 -26.48 -13.64 -4.98
N TYR A 164 -25.71 -12.68 -5.54
CA TYR A 164 -25.34 -11.44 -4.86
C TYR A 164 -26.14 -10.26 -5.42
N ASP A 165 -27.02 -9.72 -4.60
CA ASP A 165 -27.81 -8.51 -4.88
C ASP A 165 -27.41 -7.34 -3.97
N GLY A 166 -26.33 -7.50 -3.20
CA GLY A 166 -25.84 -6.52 -2.26
C GLY A 166 -25.06 -5.38 -2.94
N LYS A 167 -24.77 -4.38 -2.12
CA LYS A 167 -23.92 -3.24 -2.49
C LYS A 167 -22.56 -3.37 -1.81
N LEU A 168 -21.48 -3.38 -2.61
CA LEU A 168 -20.12 -3.32 -2.08
C LEU A 168 -19.67 -1.87 -1.97
N THR A 169 -19.28 -1.43 -0.77
CA THR A 169 -18.71 -0.10 -0.55
C THR A 169 -17.21 -0.19 -0.30
N PHE A 170 -16.46 0.84 -0.71
CA PHE A 170 -15.03 1.00 -0.49
C PHE A 170 -14.78 2.19 0.44
N ALA A 171 -14.50 1.90 1.71
CA ALA A 171 -14.20 2.91 2.71
C ALA A 171 -12.73 3.35 2.64
N TYR A 172 -12.51 4.65 2.77
CA TYR A 172 -11.18 5.26 2.86
C TYR A 172 -11.25 6.60 3.60
N ASN A 173 -10.13 7.05 4.15
CA ASN A 173 -10.02 8.37 4.76
C ASN A 173 -9.91 9.46 3.69
N ALA A 174 -10.80 10.46 3.73
CA ALA A 174 -10.90 11.50 2.71
C ALA A 174 -9.72 12.49 2.75
N ASP A 175 -9.11 12.69 3.93
CA ASP A 175 -7.94 13.55 4.16
C ASP A 175 -6.60 12.98 3.64
N GLY A 176 -6.59 11.72 3.14
CA GLY A 176 -5.37 11.03 2.67
C GLY A 176 -5.20 10.97 1.15
N GLY A 177 -5.92 11.78 0.36
CA GLY A 177 -5.75 11.85 -1.10
C GLY A 177 -6.20 10.62 -1.90
N ALA A 178 -6.85 9.63 -1.27
CA ALA A 178 -7.20 8.35 -1.90
C ALA A 178 -8.44 8.39 -2.81
N LYS A 179 -9.18 9.51 -2.85
CA LYS A 179 -10.46 9.64 -3.56
C LYS A 179 -10.38 9.19 -5.03
N SER A 180 -9.47 9.75 -5.80
CA SER A 180 -9.33 9.46 -7.23
C SER A 180 -8.99 8.00 -7.52
N ILE A 181 -8.25 7.36 -6.62
CA ILE A 181 -7.87 5.96 -6.71
C ILE A 181 -9.11 5.08 -6.51
N TYR A 182 -9.89 5.31 -5.45
CA TYR A 182 -11.08 4.51 -5.16
C TYR A 182 -12.23 4.80 -6.12
N ASP A 183 -12.37 6.02 -6.63
CA ASP A 183 -13.27 6.31 -7.75
C ASP A 183 -12.91 5.47 -8.99
N ALA A 184 -11.64 5.34 -9.32
CA ALA A 184 -11.17 4.53 -10.44
C ALA A 184 -11.38 3.02 -10.19
N VAL A 185 -11.16 2.52 -8.97
CA VAL A 185 -11.46 1.13 -8.57
C VAL A 185 -12.94 0.84 -8.75
N VAL A 186 -13.82 1.66 -8.18
CA VAL A 186 -15.28 1.52 -8.27
C VAL A 186 -15.73 1.55 -9.73
N ASN A 187 -15.25 2.49 -10.54
CA ASN A 187 -15.58 2.57 -11.96
C ASN A 187 -15.10 1.33 -12.73
N SER A 188 -13.90 0.82 -12.46
CA SER A 188 -13.40 -0.40 -13.10
C SER A 188 -14.26 -1.61 -12.78
N VAL A 189 -14.63 -1.80 -11.52
CA VAL A 189 -15.48 -2.89 -11.05
C VAL A 189 -16.89 -2.78 -11.63
N LYS A 190 -17.52 -1.60 -11.56
CA LYS A 190 -18.86 -1.34 -12.11
C LYS A 190 -18.92 -1.62 -13.60
N ASN A 191 -17.97 -1.12 -14.37
CA ASN A 191 -17.92 -1.30 -15.82
C ASN A 191 -17.64 -2.76 -16.20
N THR A 192 -16.90 -3.50 -15.39
CA THR A 192 -16.56 -4.90 -15.68
C THR A 192 -17.63 -5.87 -15.22
N LEU A 193 -18.10 -5.78 -13.99
CA LEU A 193 -19.02 -6.76 -13.40
C LEU A 193 -20.48 -6.34 -13.43
N GLY A 194 -20.76 -5.03 -13.57
CA GLY A 194 -22.13 -4.50 -13.57
C GLY A 194 -22.84 -4.52 -12.21
N ILE A 195 -22.10 -4.73 -11.12
CA ILE A 195 -22.65 -4.82 -9.76
C ILE A 195 -22.79 -3.44 -9.11
N ASP A 196 -23.60 -3.34 -8.05
CA ASP A 196 -23.70 -2.10 -7.28
C ASP A 196 -22.48 -1.92 -6.38
N VAL A 197 -21.66 -0.94 -6.74
CA VAL A 197 -20.47 -0.56 -5.99
C VAL A 197 -20.39 0.95 -5.81
N ALA A 198 -19.89 1.40 -4.66
CA ALA A 198 -19.72 2.82 -4.38
C ALA A 198 -18.51 3.08 -3.46
N THR A 199 -18.01 4.30 -3.49
CA THR A 199 -17.06 4.79 -2.49
C THR A 199 -17.79 5.17 -1.20
N ASN A 200 -17.08 5.04 -0.07
CA ASN A 200 -17.53 5.46 1.27
C ASN A 200 -16.40 6.30 1.93
N PRO A 201 -16.30 7.60 1.59
CA PRO A 201 -15.29 8.47 2.18
C PRO A 201 -15.62 8.74 3.66
N ILE A 202 -14.66 8.49 4.55
CA ILE A 202 -14.73 8.83 5.97
C ILE A 202 -13.87 10.08 6.18
N PRO A 203 -14.36 11.13 6.86
CA PRO A 203 -13.73 12.45 6.84
C PRO A 203 -12.26 12.47 7.22
N THR A 204 -11.89 11.78 8.30
CA THR A 204 -10.52 11.79 8.82
C THR A 204 -9.91 10.40 8.95
N PHE A 205 -8.58 10.33 8.93
CA PHE A 205 -7.86 9.08 9.19
C PHE A 205 -8.17 8.51 10.59
N GLN A 206 -8.34 9.36 11.59
CA GLN A 206 -8.66 8.92 12.95
C GLN A 206 -10.02 8.21 13.01
N GLU A 207 -11.07 8.79 12.42
CA GLU A 207 -12.39 8.16 12.35
C GLU A 207 -12.35 6.86 11.56
N PHE A 208 -11.68 6.88 10.41
CA PHE A 208 -11.47 5.69 9.59
C PHE A 208 -10.79 4.56 10.37
N ARG A 209 -9.69 4.86 11.10
CA ARG A 209 -9.00 3.85 11.94
C ARG A 209 -9.87 3.34 13.08
N ASN A 210 -10.66 4.20 13.69
CA ASN A 210 -11.63 3.79 14.71
C ASN A 210 -12.65 2.80 14.14
N ASP A 211 -13.19 3.07 12.94
CA ASP A 211 -14.15 2.19 12.28
C ASP A 211 -13.54 0.85 11.90
N VAL A 212 -12.31 0.82 11.39
CA VAL A 212 -11.57 -0.42 11.09
C VAL A 212 -11.31 -1.22 12.36
N THR A 213 -10.79 -0.57 13.42
CA THR A 213 -10.47 -1.22 14.70
C THR A 213 -11.70 -1.80 15.36
N ASN A 214 -12.83 -1.09 15.31
CA ASN A 214 -14.10 -1.53 15.87
C ASN A 214 -14.86 -2.53 14.97
N ARG A 215 -14.30 -2.91 13.81
CA ARG A 215 -14.94 -3.82 12.84
C ARG A 215 -16.34 -3.33 12.39
N SER A 216 -16.55 -2.01 12.34
CA SER A 216 -17.83 -1.41 11.97
C SER A 216 -18.04 -1.34 10.46
N ILE A 217 -16.97 -1.40 9.64
CA ILE A 217 -17.06 -1.35 8.17
C ILE A 217 -17.57 -2.69 7.63
N LYS A 218 -18.70 -2.64 6.94
CA LYS A 218 -19.38 -3.82 6.34
C LYS A 218 -19.14 -3.92 4.81
N GLY A 219 -17.97 -3.56 4.36
CA GLY A 219 -17.54 -3.60 2.95
C GLY A 219 -16.04 -3.66 2.84
N ALA A 220 -15.52 -3.26 1.70
CA ALA A 220 -14.10 -3.08 1.48
C ALA A 220 -13.59 -1.80 2.17
N PHE A 221 -12.36 -1.81 2.64
CA PHE A 221 -11.71 -0.64 3.22
C PHE A 221 -10.24 -0.55 2.82
N ARG A 222 -9.75 0.68 2.68
CA ARG A 222 -8.36 0.98 2.36
C ARG A 222 -7.43 0.33 3.38
N THR A 223 -6.40 -0.33 2.88
CA THR A 223 -5.26 -0.82 3.67
C THR A 223 -3.97 -0.52 2.92
N GLY A 224 -2.84 -0.74 3.57
CA GLY A 224 -1.52 -0.60 3.00
C GLY A 224 -0.48 -0.84 4.06
N TRP A 225 0.77 -1.03 3.64
CA TRP A 225 1.87 -1.26 4.55
C TRP A 225 3.15 -0.59 4.09
N GLN A 226 3.79 0.11 5.00
CA GLN A 226 5.17 0.54 4.89
C GLN A 226 6.00 -0.38 5.78
N PRO A 227 6.91 -1.18 5.23
CA PRO A 227 7.62 -2.18 6.02
C PRO A 227 8.60 -1.53 7.00
N ASP A 228 8.73 -2.13 8.19
CA ASP A 228 9.67 -1.70 9.23
C ASP A 228 11.08 -2.22 8.98
N TYR A 229 11.18 -3.35 8.27
CA TYR A 229 12.45 -3.99 7.86
C TYR A 229 12.26 -4.76 6.53
N PRO A 230 13.33 -4.95 5.74
CA PRO A 230 13.26 -5.52 4.39
C PRO A 230 13.14 -7.05 4.41
N SER A 231 12.00 -7.57 4.88
CA SER A 231 11.68 -8.99 4.91
C SER A 231 10.24 -9.23 4.45
N PRO A 232 9.97 -10.32 3.72
CA PRO A 232 8.60 -10.75 3.42
C PRO A 232 7.77 -10.96 4.69
N GLU A 233 8.38 -11.39 5.78
CA GLU A 233 7.73 -11.61 7.06
C GLU A 233 6.97 -10.37 7.54
N ASN A 234 7.57 -9.18 7.39
CA ASN A 234 6.95 -7.93 7.84
C ASN A 234 5.65 -7.60 7.10
N TYR A 235 5.51 -8.00 5.84
CA TYR A 235 4.25 -7.86 5.10
C TYR A 235 3.28 -9.01 5.40
N LEU A 236 3.77 -10.24 5.48
CA LEU A 236 2.92 -11.42 5.47
C LEU A 236 2.41 -11.76 6.86
N TYR A 237 3.31 -11.97 7.81
CA TYR A 237 2.94 -12.37 9.17
C TYR A 237 2.16 -11.26 9.89
N GLN A 238 2.65 -10.02 9.81
CA GLN A 238 2.04 -8.89 10.50
C GLN A 238 0.60 -8.60 10.05
N LEU A 239 0.31 -8.82 8.75
CA LEU A 239 -0.96 -8.42 8.16
C LEU A 239 -1.95 -9.57 7.97
N TYR A 240 -1.48 -10.82 7.94
CA TYR A 240 -2.35 -11.95 7.54
C TYR A 240 -2.28 -13.16 8.45
N SER A 241 -1.40 -13.21 9.47
CA SER A 241 -1.38 -14.32 10.42
C SER A 241 -2.62 -14.33 11.30
N SER A 242 -3.06 -15.54 11.70
CA SER A 242 -4.15 -15.69 12.67
C SER A 242 -3.81 -15.07 14.01
N ALA A 243 -2.55 -15.03 14.39
CA ALA A 243 -2.08 -14.40 15.63
C ALA A 243 -2.29 -12.88 15.64
N ALA A 244 -2.26 -12.22 14.48
CA ALA A 244 -2.46 -10.78 14.33
C ALA A 244 -3.94 -10.38 14.10
N ALA A 245 -4.86 -11.35 14.04
CA ALA A 245 -6.29 -11.13 13.88
C ALA A 245 -6.98 -10.72 15.20
N ASP A 246 -8.28 -10.47 15.14
CA ASP A 246 -9.16 -10.19 16.29
C ASP A 246 -8.70 -8.98 17.14
N GLY A 247 -8.02 -8.02 16.52
CA GLY A 247 -7.49 -6.84 17.20
C GLY A 247 -6.16 -7.02 17.91
N ASN A 248 -5.52 -8.19 17.77
CA ASN A 248 -4.22 -8.48 18.41
C ASN A 248 -3.02 -7.92 17.61
N GLY A 249 -3.25 -7.43 16.38
CA GLY A 249 -2.22 -6.88 15.50
C GLY A 249 -2.82 -6.12 14.32
N SER A 250 -2.15 -6.17 13.18
CA SER A 250 -2.50 -5.40 11.97
C SER A 250 -3.31 -6.21 10.93
N ASN A 251 -3.79 -7.40 11.29
CA ASN A 251 -4.69 -8.19 10.45
C ASN A 251 -6.12 -7.64 10.57
N ASP A 252 -6.36 -6.49 10.00
CA ASP A 252 -7.64 -5.76 10.10
C ASP A 252 -8.83 -6.49 9.45
N GLY A 253 -8.57 -7.46 8.57
CA GLY A 253 -9.58 -8.27 7.90
C GLY A 253 -9.96 -9.55 8.65
N ASP A 254 -9.31 -9.85 9.76
CA ASP A 254 -9.47 -11.06 10.58
C ASP A 254 -9.33 -12.37 9.77
N TYR A 255 -8.43 -12.36 8.79
CA TYR A 255 -8.08 -13.53 8.00
C TYR A 255 -7.40 -14.60 8.87
N LYS A 256 -7.76 -15.87 8.68
CA LYS A 256 -7.18 -17.00 9.39
C LYS A 256 -7.01 -18.17 8.43
N ASN A 257 -5.79 -18.70 8.35
CA ASN A 257 -5.47 -19.89 7.56
C ASN A 257 -4.30 -20.63 8.20
N ALA A 258 -4.57 -21.85 8.70
CA ALA A 258 -3.58 -22.64 9.44
C ALA A 258 -2.36 -23.05 8.60
N GLU A 259 -2.51 -23.28 7.29
CA GLU A 259 -1.37 -23.61 6.43
C GLU A 259 -0.50 -22.38 6.16
N PHE A 260 -1.12 -21.20 6.01
CA PHE A 260 -0.39 -19.93 5.92
C PHE A 260 0.43 -19.69 7.21
N ASP A 261 -0.20 -19.84 8.38
CA ASP A 261 0.47 -19.64 9.68
C ASP A 261 1.64 -20.61 9.85
N LYS A 262 1.45 -21.87 9.46
CA LYS A 262 2.49 -22.90 9.49
C LYS A 262 3.68 -22.51 8.59
N LEU A 263 3.43 -22.12 7.34
CA LEU A 263 4.48 -21.67 6.43
C LEU A 263 5.24 -20.46 6.97
N CYS A 264 4.56 -19.48 7.57
CA CYS A 264 5.22 -18.34 8.21
C CYS A 264 6.13 -18.78 9.36
N SER A 265 5.67 -19.75 10.18
CA SER A 265 6.49 -20.31 11.27
C SER A 265 7.71 -21.08 10.75
N GLU A 266 7.54 -21.89 9.70
CA GLU A 266 8.63 -22.63 9.05
C GLU A 266 9.66 -21.65 8.43
N ALA A 267 9.20 -20.58 7.77
CA ALA A 267 10.08 -19.55 7.20
C ALA A 267 10.91 -18.84 8.28
N SER A 268 10.29 -18.52 9.41
CA SER A 268 10.99 -17.90 10.56
C SER A 268 12.04 -18.83 11.18
N ALA A 269 11.88 -20.14 11.08
CA ALA A 269 12.82 -21.15 11.58
C ALA A 269 13.84 -21.62 10.52
N ALA A 270 13.80 -21.07 9.29
CA ALA A 270 14.67 -21.47 8.19
C ALA A 270 16.15 -21.16 8.48
N LYS A 271 17.05 -21.97 7.91
CA LYS A 271 18.48 -21.90 8.17
C LYS A 271 19.17 -20.67 7.57
N ASN A 272 18.57 -20.10 6.56
CA ASN A 272 19.07 -18.90 5.86
C ASN A 272 17.94 -18.16 5.15
N THR A 273 18.22 -16.93 4.72
CA THR A 273 17.27 -16.04 4.06
C THR A 273 16.70 -16.61 2.75
N ASP A 274 17.49 -17.32 1.96
CA ASP A 274 17.03 -17.87 0.68
C ASP A 274 15.99 -18.99 0.88
N GLU A 275 16.20 -19.84 1.89
CA GLU A 275 15.23 -20.85 2.28
C GLU A 275 13.94 -20.19 2.83
N ALA A 276 14.08 -19.21 3.73
CA ALA A 276 12.96 -18.44 4.25
C ALA A 276 12.12 -17.79 3.13
N ASN A 277 12.79 -17.14 2.18
CA ASN A 277 12.12 -16.45 1.07
C ASN A 277 11.30 -17.42 0.20
N LYS A 278 11.81 -18.64 -0.06
CA LYS A 278 11.07 -19.67 -0.81
C LYS A 278 9.81 -20.12 -0.07
N ILE A 279 9.87 -20.24 1.25
CA ILE A 279 8.71 -20.62 2.07
C ILE A 279 7.71 -19.47 2.11
N TYR A 280 8.16 -18.22 2.27
CA TYR A 280 7.28 -17.05 2.16
C TYR A 280 6.62 -16.91 0.80
N GLN A 281 7.27 -17.30 -0.30
CA GLN A 281 6.64 -17.36 -1.62
C GLN A 281 5.47 -18.36 -1.64
N GLN A 282 5.62 -19.53 -1.03
CA GLN A 282 4.51 -20.49 -0.88
C GLN A 282 3.36 -19.93 -0.03
N ALA A 283 3.69 -19.23 1.06
CA ALA A 283 2.67 -18.54 1.87
C ALA A 283 1.93 -17.46 1.05
N GLN A 284 2.63 -16.71 0.20
CA GLN A 284 2.01 -15.74 -0.70
C GLN A 284 1.10 -16.38 -1.75
N GLU A 285 1.40 -17.58 -2.24
CA GLU A 285 0.53 -18.30 -3.18
C GLU A 285 -0.84 -18.62 -2.57
N ILE A 286 -0.89 -18.89 -1.25
CA ILE A 286 -2.16 -19.02 -0.51
C ILE A 286 -2.91 -17.68 -0.53
N LEU A 287 -2.25 -16.58 -0.19
CA LEU A 287 -2.88 -15.26 -0.18
C LEU A 287 -3.35 -14.83 -1.59
N LEU A 288 -2.57 -15.11 -2.63
CA LEU A 288 -2.93 -14.82 -4.02
C LEU A 288 -4.14 -15.62 -4.50
N LYS A 289 -4.35 -16.82 -3.96
CA LYS A 289 -5.53 -17.65 -4.24
C LYS A 289 -6.77 -17.14 -3.50
N GLU A 290 -6.63 -16.85 -2.20
CA GLU A 290 -7.76 -16.55 -1.31
C GLU A 290 -8.10 -15.05 -1.23
N LEU A 291 -7.14 -14.18 -1.54
CA LEU A 291 -7.25 -12.72 -1.57
C LEU A 291 -7.89 -12.13 -0.30
N PRO A 292 -7.32 -12.35 0.89
CA PRO A 292 -7.81 -11.70 2.12
C PRO A 292 -7.74 -10.17 2.02
N ALA A 293 -6.77 -9.66 1.30
CA ALA A 293 -6.63 -8.30 0.82
C ALA A 293 -6.34 -8.28 -0.68
N PHE A 294 -6.44 -7.12 -1.29
CA PHE A 294 -6.30 -6.94 -2.73
C PHE A 294 -5.14 -5.97 -3.00
N PRO A 295 -3.94 -6.44 -3.31
CA PRO A 295 -2.85 -5.59 -3.74
C PRO A 295 -3.26 -4.75 -4.97
N LEU A 296 -3.10 -3.43 -4.87
CA LEU A 296 -3.42 -2.48 -5.94
C LEU A 296 -2.15 -2.01 -6.66
N TYR A 297 -1.25 -1.40 -5.90
CA TYR A 297 0.00 -0.89 -6.44
C TYR A 297 1.05 -0.75 -5.33
N TYR A 298 2.30 -0.68 -5.75
CA TYR A 298 3.41 -0.25 -4.91
C TYR A 298 3.63 1.24 -5.12
N SER A 299 3.66 2.03 -4.03
CA SER A 299 4.01 3.44 -4.12
C SER A 299 5.49 3.57 -4.47
N ASN A 300 5.81 4.25 -5.57
CA ASN A 300 7.19 4.58 -5.84
C ASN A 300 7.71 5.59 -4.81
N ALA A 301 8.99 5.53 -4.49
CA ALA A 301 9.66 6.58 -3.72
C ALA A 301 9.78 7.81 -4.60
N ASN A 302 8.92 8.80 -4.38
CA ASN A 302 8.86 10.04 -5.14
C ASN A 302 9.05 11.22 -4.20
N GLY A 303 9.90 12.15 -4.58
CA GLY A 303 10.12 13.37 -3.81
C GLY A 303 10.89 14.39 -4.61
N VAL A 304 11.05 15.55 -4.02
CA VAL A 304 11.81 16.67 -4.59
C VAL A 304 12.66 17.33 -3.52
N ALA A 305 13.81 17.86 -3.94
CA ALA A 305 14.63 18.74 -3.12
C ALA A 305 14.88 20.08 -3.83
N ALA A 306 15.10 21.12 -3.05
CA ALA A 306 15.53 22.41 -3.60
C ALA A 306 16.91 22.27 -4.28
N THR A 307 17.17 23.06 -5.34
CA THR A 307 18.37 22.93 -6.17
C THR A 307 19.70 23.08 -5.42
N GLY A 308 19.72 23.77 -4.28
CA GLY A 308 20.91 23.94 -3.43
C GLY A 308 21.22 22.74 -2.52
N VAL A 309 20.28 21.81 -2.34
CA VAL A 309 20.45 20.64 -1.46
C VAL A 309 21.35 19.61 -2.12
N LYS A 310 22.29 19.04 -1.36
CA LYS A 310 23.17 17.94 -1.80
C LYS A 310 22.86 16.67 -1.02
N GLY A 311 23.14 15.51 -1.61
CA GLY A 311 22.93 14.20 -0.96
C GLY A 311 21.47 13.78 -0.89
N PHE A 312 20.58 14.34 -1.71
CA PHE A 312 19.17 13.94 -1.71
C PHE A 312 19.00 12.55 -2.32
N GLU A 313 18.78 11.58 -1.46
CA GLU A 313 18.45 10.19 -1.77
C GLU A 313 17.32 9.73 -0.84
N MET A 314 16.57 8.73 -1.27
CA MET A 314 15.59 8.04 -0.42
C MET A 314 16.06 6.62 -0.11
N ASN A 315 15.82 6.18 1.11
CA ASN A 315 16.09 4.81 1.52
C ASN A 315 14.99 3.84 1.02
N TRP A 316 15.17 2.56 1.30
CA TRP A 316 14.22 1.51 0.92
C TRP A 316 12.81 1.67 1.54
N GLN A 317 12.67 2.44 2.62
CA GLN A 317 11.37 2.77 3.26
C GLN A 317 10.64 3.95 2.59
N ASN A 318 11.14 4.47 1.47
CA ASN A 318 10.65 5.68 0.81
C ASN A 318 10.84 6.97 1.66
N LEU A 319 11.84 7.00 2.52
CA LEU A 319 12.17 8.15 3.35
C LEU A 319 13.48 8.80 2.91
N PRO A 320 13.59 10.12 2.92
CA PRO A 320 14.87 10.80 2.68
C PRO A 320 15.93 10.36 3.69
N VAL A 321 17.18 10.22 3.23
CA VAL A 321 18.33 9.90 4.09
C VAL A 321 18.81 11.20 4.73
N TYR A 322 18.08 11.67 5.74
CA TYR A 322 18.21 13.00 6.33
C TYR A 322 19.60 13.33 6.87
N ASN A 323 20.34 12.35 7.38
CA ASN A 323 21.71 12.52 7.89
C ASN A 323 22.75 12.83 6.79
N GLU A 324 22.44 12.53 5.53
CA GLU A 324 23.32 12.75 4.38
C GLU A 324 23.11 14.14 3.73
N LEU A 325 21.99 14.80 4.02
CA LEU A 325 21.62 16.07 3.40
C LEU A 325 22.54 17.21 3.85
N THR A 326 22.95 18.05 2.90
CA THR A 326 23.67 19.32 3.17
C THR A 326 23.15 20.41 2.23
N LYS A 327 23.30 21.67 2.68
CA LYS A 327 22.93 22.86 1.89
C LYS A 327 24.13 23.82 1.75
#